data_ada290af0680ec02cfb9a80df978f586
#
_entry.id   ada290af0680ec02cfb9a80df978f586
#
_cell.length_a   1.000
_cell.length_b   1.000
_cell.length_c   1.000
_cell.angle_alpha   90.00
_cell.angle_beta   90.00
_cell.angle_gamma   90.00
#
_symmetry.space_group_name_H-M   'P 1'
#
loop_
_entity.id
_entity.type
_entity.pdbx_description
1 polymer ?
#
loop_
_entity_poly.entity_id
_entity_poly.type
_entity_poly.pdbx_seq_one_letter_code
_entity_poly.pdbx_strand_id
1 'polypeptide(L)'
;MTDSADVVTFTADHALYAVPVGRVQEILDLRPVAALPNAPRYLLGIIDLRGANIPVVDLRSLLGRPAGEDTAQSRILVVAIAHGEARATIGIKTDRVIEVTLLDEGEIRPMDEAELLGWSGSSIAGIGRRNGEVVSVIDLDRLFSSVDLGAAHLAEAA
;
A
#
# COMPACT_ATOMS: atom_id res chain seq x y z
N MET A 1 15.30 12.91 11.80
CA MET A 1 14.73 12.02 11.75
C MET A 1 13.40 11.78 11.32
N THR A 2 13.34 11.08 10.34
CA THR A 2 12.08 10.75 9.74
C THR A 2 11.26 9.82 10.56
N ASP A 3 11.88 9.23 11.54
CA ASP A 3 11.23 8.21 12.32
C ASP A 3 10.10 8.72 13.15
N SER A 4 10.02 10.03 13.37
CA SER A 4 8.96 10.58 14.18
C SER A 4 7.78 11.08 13.33
N ALA A 5 7.80 10.83 12.03
CA ALA A 5 6.70 11.27 11.17
C ALA A 5 5.46 10.42 11.41
N ASP A 6 4.30 11.02 11.22
CA ASP A 6 3.02 10.30 11.33
C ASP A 6 2.90 9.27 10.23
N VAL A 7 2.20 8.19 10.54
CA VAL A 7 1.88 7.15 9.57
C VAL A 7 0.39 6.91 9.55
N VAL A 8 -0.09 6.34 8.45
CA VAL A 8 -1.45 5.84 8.34
C VAL A 8 -1.38 4.35 8.56
N THR A 9 -2.12 3.83 9.55
CA THR A 9 -2.14 2.40 9.82
C THR A 9 -3.39 1.78 9.22
N PHE A 10 -3.24 0.57 8.70
CA PHE A 10 -4.33 -0.15 8.06
C PHE A 10 -4.06 -1.65 8.13
N THR A 11 -5.08 -2.45 7.85
CA THR A 11 -4.94 -3.89 7.96
C THR A 11 -5.12 -4.57 6.61
N ALA A 12 -4.47 -5.73 6.48
CA ALA A 12 -4.71 -6.67 5.41
C ALA A 12 -4.56 -8.05 6.01
N ASP A 13 -5.60 -8.85 5.91
CA ASP A 13 -5.63 -10.23 6.43
C ASP A 13 -5.19 -10.26 7.90
N HIS A 14 -5.78 -9.38 8.68
CA HIS A 14 -5.57 -9.27 10.14
C HIS A 14 -4.18 -8.78 10.57
N ALA A 15 -3.28 -8.51 9.65
CA ALA A 15 -1.96 -7.96 9.97
C ALA A 15 -2.01 -6.44 9.86
N LEU A 16 -1.24 -5.76 10.68
CA LEU A 16 -1.22 -4.31 10.74
C LEU A 16 -0.03 -3.75 9.95
N TYR A 17 -0.32 -2.82 9.07
CA TYR A 17 0.67 -2.18 8.22
C TYR A 17 0.59 -0.67 8.35
N ALA A 18 1.63 0.00 7.89
CA ALA A 18 1.65 1.46 7.89
C ALA A 18 2.41 2.01 6.70
N VAL A 19 2.03 3.19 6.27
CA VAL A 19 2.79 3.96 5.28
C VAL A 19 2.91 5.39 5.80
N PRO A 20 3.94 6.14 5.39
CA PRO A 20 4.07 7.53 5.81
C PRO A 20 2.86 8.35 5.37
N VAL A 21 2.34 9.19 6.26
CA VAL A 21 1.15 9.98 5.96
C VAL A 21 1.39 10.91 4.76
N GLY A 22 2.62 11.36 4.56
CA GLY A 22 2.94 12.23 3.44
C GLY A 22 2.75 11.60 2.08
N ARG A 23 2.67 10.27 2.02
CA ARG A 23 2.44 9.56 0.76
C ARG A 23 0.96 9.38 0.48
N VAL A 24 0.09 9.56 1.47
CA VAL A 24 -1.35 9.33 1.30
C VAL A 24 -2.01 10.62 0.86
N GLN A 25 -2.60 10.58 -0.32
CA GLN A 25 -3.31 11.72 -0.86
C GLN A 25 -4.76 11.76 -0.41
N GLU A 26 -5.37 10.58 -0.30
CA GLU A 26 -6.78 10.48 -0.01
C GLU A 26 -7.13 9.09 0.48
N ILE A 27 -8.18 8.96 1.26
CA ILE A 27 -8.71 7.67 1.70
C ILE A 27 -10.16 7.63 1.22
N LEU A 28 -10.47 6.65 0.38
CA LEU A 28 -11.79 6.57 -0.25
C LEU A 28 -12.57 5.37 0.23
N ASP A 29 -13.89 5.53 0.27
CA ASP A 29 -14.78 4.38 0.41
C ASP A 29 -14.64 3.54 -0.85
N LEU A 30 -14.99 2.27 -0.77
CA LEU A 30 -14.97 1.42 -1.95
C LEU A 30 -15.94 1.97 -3.00
N ARG A 31 -15.55 1.85 -4.23
CA ARG A 31 -16.36 2.23 -5.39
C ARG A 31 -16.12 1.23 -6.50
N PRO A 32 -16.98 1.17 -7.49
CA PRO A 32 -16.78 0.23 -8.59
C PRO A 32 -15.43 0.46 -9.28
N VAL A 33 -14.76 -0.64 -9.56
CA VAL A 33 -13.45 -0.62 -10.22
C VAL A 33 -13.64 -1.24 -11.60
N ALA A 34 -13.20 -0.53 -12.63
CA ALA A 34 -13.30 -1.05 -13.99
C ALA A 34 -12.14 -2.03 -14.23
N ALA A 35 -12.48 -3.30 -14.40
CA ALA A 35 -11.46 -4.33 -14.60
C ALA A 35 -10.77 -4.14 -15.95
N LEU A 36 -9.46 -4.44 -15.95
CA LEU A 36 -8.68 -4.37 -17.19
C LEU A 36 -8.46 -5.77 -17.76
N PRO A 37 -8.53 -5.92 -19.08
CA PRO A 37 -8.32 -7.25 -19.69
C PRO A 37 -6.92 -7.77 -19.42
N ASN A 38 -6.84 -9.05 -19.08
CA ASN A 38 -5.57 -9.75 -18.88
C ASN A 38 -4.66 -9.11 -17.83
N ALA A 39 -5.26 -8.42 -16.87
CA ALA A 39 -4.48 -7.79 -15.80
C ALA A 39 -3.95 -8.85 -14.83
N PRO A 40 -2.78 -8.62 -14.21
CA PRO A 40 -2.31 -9.50 -13.15
C PRO A 40 -3.31 -9.54 -12.00
N ARG A 41 -3.25 -10.60 -11.21
CA ARG A 41 -4.23 -10.77 -10.12
C ARG A 41 -4.28 -9.59 -9.16
N TYR A 42 -3.14 -8.97 -8.87
CA TYR A 42 -3.10 -7.87 -7.92
C TYR A 42 -3.70 -6.58 -8.47
N LEU A 43 -3.80 -6.45 -9.78
CA LEU A 43 -4.33 -5.22 -10.40
C LEU A 43 -5.82 -5.40 -10.62
N LEU A 44 -6.61 -4.78 -9.75
CA LEU A 44 -8.07 -4.91 -9.80
C LEU A 44 -8.68 -4.17 -10.98
N GLY A 45 -8.05 -3.09 -11.40
CA GLY A 45 -8.53 -2.28 -12.50
C GLY A 45 -8.25 -0.82 -12.28
N ILE A 46 -9.11 0.04 -12.77
CA ILE A 46 -8.95 1.49 -12.61
C ILE A 46 -10.23 2.11 -12.06
N ILE A 47 -10.05 3.24 -11.37
CA ILE A 47 -11.17 4.07 -10.95
C ILE A 47 -10.98 5.46 -11.53
N ASP A 48 -12.09 6.17 -11.68
CA ASP A 48 -12.06 7.56 -12.09
C ASP A 48 -12.06 8.41 -10.83
N LEU A 49 -11.01 9.19 -10.63
CA LEU A 49 -10.92 10.09 -9.49
C LEU A 49 -10.74 11.50 -10.04
N ARG A 50 -11.83 12.24 -10.06
CA ARG A 50 -11.86 13.62 -10.57
C ARG A 50 -11.26 13.74 -11.96
N GLY A 51 -11.62 12.81 -12.84
CA GLY A 51 -11.17 12.82 -14.23
C GLY A 51 -9.86 12.11 -14.49
N ALA A 52 -9.17 11.67 -13.45
CA ALA A 52 -7.92 10.93 -13.62
C ALA A 52 -8.20 9.44 -13.45
N ASN A 53 -7.59 8.62 -14.30
CA ASN A 53 -7.70 7.18 -14.20
C ASN A 53 -6.62 6.67 -13.27
N ILE A 54 -7.04 6.11 -12.15
CA ILE A 54 -6.13 5.65 -11.10
C ILE A 54 -6.15 4.13 -11.05
N PRO A 55 -5.00 3.46 -11.21
CA PRO A 55 -4.98 2.00 -11.07
C PRO A 55 -5.18 1.62 -9.61
N VAL A 56 -5.94 0.57 -9.38
CA VAL A 56 -6.24 0.08 -8.03
C VAL A 56 -5.67 -1.31 -7.88
N VAL A 57 -4.86 -1.51 -6.87
CA VAL A 57 -4.25 -2.80 -6.58
C VAL A 57 -4.79 -3.35 -5.28
N ASP A 58 -4.77 -4.68 -5.17
CA ASP A 58 -5.21 -5.37 -3.97
C ASP A 58 -4.01 -5.64 -3.07
N LEU A 59 -4.00 -5.03 -1.89
CA LEU A 59 -2.88 -5.18 -0.98
C LEU A 59 -2.64 -6.63 -0.59
N ARG A 60 -3.70 -7.38 -0.33
CA ARG A 60 -3.54 -8.78 0.03
C ARG A 60 -2.78 -9.55 -1.04
N SER A 61 -3.14 -9.35 -2.30
CA SER A 61 -2.46 -10.02 -3.41
C SER A 61 -1.00 -9.61 -3.50
N LEU A 62 -0.71 -8.33 -3.34
CA LEU A 62 0.67 -7.85 -3.40
C LEU A 62 1.53 -8.45 -2.30
N LEU A 63 0.93 -8.72 -1.15
CA LEU A 63 1.67 -9.25 0.00
C LEU A 63 1.63 -10.78 0.05
N GLY A 64 1.08 -11.43 -0.97
CA GLY A 64 1.01 -12.89 -1.01
C GLY A 64 0.01 -13.47 -0.04
N ARG A 65 -1.00 -12.70 0.34
CA ARG A 65 -2.04 -13.16 1.27
C ARG A 65 -3.27 -13.62 0.49
N PRO A 66 -4.11 -14.46 1.08
CA PRO A 66 -5.32 -14.92 0.39
C PRO A 66 -6.26 -13.75 0.13
N ALA A 67 -7.02 -13.86 -0.95
CA ALA A 67 -8.02 -12.85 -1.27
C ALA A 67 -9.06 -12.81 -0.15
N GLY A 68 -9.58 -11.62 0.11
CA GLY A 68 -10.62 -11.44 1.11
C GLY A 68 -11.84 -10.81 0.49
N GLU A 69 -12.94 -10.84 1.22
CA GLU A 69 -14.17 -10.23 0.78
C GLU A 69 -14.21 -8.77 1.18
N ASP A 70 -14.83 -7.95 0.35
CA ASP A 70 -15.00 -6.55 0.69
C ASP A 70 -16.03 -6.42 1.81
N THR A 71 -15.79 -5.49 2.71
CA THR A 71 -16.71 -5.22 3.81
C THR A 71 -17.02 -3.73 3.84
N ALA A 72 -17.91 -3.35 4.73
CA ALA A 72 -18.23 -1.94 4.91
C ALA A 72 -17.02 -1.13 5.40
N GLN A 73 -15.99 -1.80 5.89
CA GLN A 73 -14.79 -1.15 6.40
C GLN A 73 -13.66 -1.08 5.38
N SER A 74 -13.80 -1.77 4.26
CA SER A 74 -12.78 -1.74 3.21
C SER A 74 -12.60 -0.33 2.66
N ARG A 75 -11.37 0.03 2.36
CA ARG A 75 -11.04 1.38 1.88
C ARG A 75 -9.99 1.32 0.79
N ILE A 76 -9.95 2.37 -0.02
CA ILE A 76 -8.90 2.53 -1.02
C ILE A 76 -8.02 3.68 -0.56
N LEU A 77 -6.74 3.39 -0.31
CA LEU A 77 -5.76 4.42 -0.01
C LEU A 77 -5.19 4.92 -1.31
N VAL A 78 -5.34 6.20 -1.60
CA VAL A 78 -4.74 6.80 -2.79
C VAL A 78 -3.40 7.36 -2.39
N VAL A 79 -2.34 6.80 -2.96
CA VAL A 79 -0.97 7.12 -2.56
C VAL A 79 -0.13 7.56 -3.75
N ALA A 80 0.91 8.34 -3.45
CA ALA A 80 1.89 8.74 -4.46
C ALA A 80 3.10 7.84 -4.34
N ILE A 81 3.57 7.33 -5.47
CA ILE A 81 4.75 6.48 -5.50
C ILE A 81 5.72 6.97 -6.56
N ALA A 82 6.99 6.57 -6.41
CA ALA A 82 7.99 6.74 -7.45
C ALA A 82 8.10 5.40 -8.17
N HIS A 83 7.99 5.42 -9.51
CA HIS A 83 8.07 4.21 -10.33
C HIS A 83 9.08 4.48 -11.42
N GLY A 84 10.32 4.07 -11.21
CA GLY A 84 11.41 4.48 -12.07
C GLY A 84 11.68 5.97 -11.89
N GLU A 85 11.71 6.70 -12.99
CA GLU A 85 11.89 8.14 -12.93
C GLU A 85 10.56 8.88 -12.92
N ALA A 86 9.47 8.15 -13.03
CA ALA A 86 8.14 8.73 -13.06
C ALA A 86 7.51 8.71 -11.67
N ARG A 87 6.51 9.58 -11.49
CA ARG A 87 5.67 9.53 -10.31
C ARG A 87 4.30 9.03 -10.73
N ALA A 88 3.68 8.26 -9.86
CA ALA A 88 2.37 7.71 -10.16
C ALA A 88 1.48 7.81 -8.94
N THR A 89 0.17 7.86 -9.19
CA THR A 89 -0.83 7.83 -8.14
C THR A 89 -1.54 6.49 -8.25
N ILE A 90 -1.59 5.75 -7.16
CA ILE A 90 -2.11 4.39 -7.13
C ILE A 90 -3.13 4.29 -6.01
N GLY A 91 -4.21 3.53 -6.25
CA GLY A 91 -5.15 3.19 -5.20
C GLY A 91 -4.79 1.81 -4.65
N ILE A 92 -4.75 1.68 -3.33
CA ILE A 92 -4.46 0.41 -2.68
C ILE A 92 -5.69 0.00 -1.87
N LYS A 93 -6.30 -1.12 -2.25
CA LYS A 93 -7.45 -1.60 -1.50
C LYS A 93 -6.98 -2.30 -0.24
N THR A 94 -7.47 -1.85 0.90
CA THR A 94 -7.13 -2.40 2.21
C THR A 94 -8.38 -2.93 2.88
N ASP A 95 -8.20 -3.77 3.90
CA ASP A 95 -9.34 -4.32 4.64
C ASP A 95 -9.96 -3.25 5.54
N ARG A 96 -9.12 -2.43 6.14
CA ARG A 96 -9.61 -1.41 7.08
C ARG A 96 -8.50 -0.40 7.33
N VAL A 97 -8.83 0.87 7.37
CA VAL A 97 -7.90 1.92 7.78
C VAL A 97 -8.18 2.20 9.25
N ILE A 98 -7.13 2.18 10.06
CA ILE A 98 -7.27 2.32 11.50
C ILE A 98 -7.16 3.79 11.95
N GLU A 99 -6.01 4.41 11.70
CA GLU A 99 -5.79 5.77 12.21
C GLU A 99 -4.55 6.40 11.58
N VAL A 100 -4.43 7.70 11.77
CA VAL A 100 -3.19 8.43 11.48
C VAL A 100 -2.54 8.66 12.82
N THR A 101 -1.32 8.18 13.00
CA THR A 101 -0.70 8.19 14.31
C THR A 101 0.81 8.11 14.23
N LEU A 102 1.47 8.29 15.38
CA LEU A 102 2.88 7.98 15.53
C LEU A 102 3.00 6.56 16.05
N LEU A 103 4.04 5.86 15.59
CA LEU A 103 4.32 4.55 16.14
C LEU A 103 4.90 4.70 17.53
N ASP A 104 4.80 3.63 18.33
CA ASP A 104 5.30 3.66 19.69
C ASP A 104 6.79 4.03 19.66
N GLU A 105 7.18 4.96 20.52
CA GLU A 105 8.55 5.45 20.60
C GLU A 105 9.03 6.14 19.32
N GLY A 106 8.13 6.33 18.33
CA GLY A 106 8.47 6.98 17.09
C GLY A 106 9.54 6.26 16.30
N GLU A 107 9.66 4.94 16.47
CA GLU A 107 10.79 4.21 15.95
C GLU A 107 10.40 3.11 14.98
N ILE A 108 11.16 3.01 13.89
CA ILE A 108 11.01 1.94 12.92
C ILE A 108 12.33 1.21 12.87
N ARG A 109 12.30 -0.09 13.15
CA ARG A 109 13.51 -0.90 13.19
C ARG A 109 13.68 -1.68 11.89
N PRO A 110 14.89 -1.77 11.37
CA PRO A 110 15.14 -2.54 10.15
C PRO A 110 14.82 -4.03 10.33
N MET A 111 14.63 -4.70 9.21
CA MET A 111 14.25 -6.12 9.18
C MET A 111 15.47 -7.05 9.02
N ASP A 112 16.55 -6.75 9.76
CA ASP A 112 17.80 -7.49 9.58
C ASP A 112 17.67 -8.99 9.80
N GLU A 113 16.89 -9.36 10.81
CA GLU A 113 16.73 -10.78 11.11
C GLU A 113 16.00 -11.54 10.03
N ALA A 114 15.04 -10.91 9.40
CA ALA A 114 14.31 -11.53 8.30
C ALA A 114 15.24 -11.76 7.12
N GLU A 115 16.16 -10.83 6.89
CA GLU A 115 17.13 -10.99 5.81
C GLU A 115 18.04 -12.16 6.08
N LEU A 116 18.43 -12.36 7.32
CA LEU A 116 19.29 -13.48 7.70
C LEU A 116 18.62 -14.81 7.45
N LEU A 117 17.29 -14.84 7.50
CA LEU A 117 16.54 -16.06 7.24
C LEU A 117 16.25 -16.25 5.74
N GLY A 118 16.75 -15.36 4.91
CA GLY A 118 16.54 -15.47 3.47
C GLY A 118 15.18 -15.00 2.99
N TRP A 119 14.45 -14.29 3.84
CA TRP A 119 13.15 -13.76 3.46
C TRP A 119 13.33 -12.53 2.59
N SER A 120 12.66 -12.52 1.44
CA SER A 120 12.81 -11.40 0.53
C SER A 120 11.70 -10.38 0.75
N GLY A 121 11.73 -9.73 1.90
CA GLY A 121 10.73 -8.74 2.26
C GLY A 121 11.13 -7.33 1.85
N SER A 122 11.58 -7.16 0.62
CA SER A 122 12.09 -5.87 0.18
C SER A 122 11.05 -4.76 0.20
N SER A 123 9.78 -5.11 0.26
CA SER A 123 8.72 -4.11 0.32
C SER A 123 8.46 -3.59 1.73
N ILE A 124 9.12 -4.15 2.73
CA ILE A 124 8.95 -3.72 4.10
C ILE A 124 10.16 -2.88 4.51
N ALA A 125 9.92 -1.62 4.86
CA ALA A 125 11.00 -0.73 5.28
C ALA A 125 11.50 -1.07 6.67
N GLY A 126 10.62 -1.56 7.52
CA GLY A 126 11.00 -1.91 8.88
C GLY A 126 9.79 -2.27 9.72
N ILE A 127 10.03 -2.50 10.99
CA ILE A 127 9.00 -2.90 11.94
C ILE A 127 8.89 -1.85 13.03
N GLY A 128 7.68 -1.46 13.33
CA GLY A 128 7.39 -0.59 14.47
C GLY A 128 6.34 -1.24 15.34
N ARG A 129 5.84 -0.48 16.30
CA ARG A 129 4.75 -0.96 17.15
C ARG A 129 3.74 0.15 17.36
N ARG A 130 2.51 -0.25 17.58
CA ARG A 130 1.45 0.68 17.94
C ARG A 130 0.62 0.01 19.03
N ASN A 131 0.63 0.61 20.21
CA ASN A 131 -0.04 0.05 21.40
C ASN A 131 0.44 -1.39 21.65
N GLY A 132 1.74 -1.62 21.42
CA GLY A 132 2.35 -2.93 21.63
C GLY A 132 2.21 -3.89 20.48
N GLU A 133 1.35 -3.59 19.50
CA GLU A 133 1.17 -4.48 18.36
C GLU A 133 2.20 -4.22 17.29
N VAL A 134 2.66 -5.28 16.64
CA VAL A 134 3.64 -5.17 15.57
C VAL A 134 3.02 -4.51 14.35
N VAL A 135 3.71 -3.53 13.80
CA VAL A 135 3.29 -2.83 12.59
C VAL A 135 4.40 -2.97 11.56
N SER A 136 4.07 -3.51 10.40
CA SER A 136 5.03 -3.60 9.29
C SER A 136 4.90 -2.33 8.45
N VAL A 137 5.99 -1.57 8.37
CA VAL A 137 6.01 -0.31 7.63
C VAL A 137 6.39 -0.61 6.20
N ILE A 138 5.51 -0.28 5.27
CA ILE A 138 5.70 -0.58 3.85
C ILE A 138 6.52 0.51 3.19
N ASP A 139 7.52 0.10 2.41
CA ASP A 139 8.24 1.00 1.52
C ASP A 139 7.50 0.97 0.18
N LEU A 140 6.66 1.96 -0.06
CA LEU A 140 5.81 1.97 -1.23
C LEU A 140 6.59 1.94 -2.54
N ASP A 141 7.68 2.69 -2.61
CA ASP A 141 8.46 2.74 -3.84
C ASP A 141 9.07 1.37 -4.15
N ARG A 142 9.55 0.67 -3.13
CA ARG A 142 10.10 -0.66 -3.33
C ARG A 142 9.01 -1.68 -3.64
N LEU A 143 7.88 -1.56 -2.98
CA LEU A 143 6.75 -2.46 -3.24
C LEU A 143 6.35 -2.42 -4.71
N PHE A 144 6.32 -1.22 -5.29
CA PHE A 144 5.89 -1.06 -6.67
C PHE A 144 7.01 -1.04 -7.70
N SER A 145 8.26 -1.15 -7.27
CA SER A 145 9.38 -1.06 -8.21
C SER A 145 9.38 -2.18 -9.26
N SER A 146 8.91 -3.37 -8.87
CA SER A 146 8.85 -4.51 -9.78
C SER A 146 7.44 -4.90 -10.17
N VAL A 147 6.45 -4.10 -9.79
CA VAL A 147 5.06 -4.39 -10.08
C VAL A 147 4.70 -3.82 -11.45
N ASP A 148 4.07 -4.64 -12.28
CA ASP A 148 3.60 -4.20 -13.58
C ASP A 148 2.19 -3.64 -13.43
N LEU A 149 2.04 -2.35 -13.67
CA LEU A 149 0.75 -1.68 -13.59
C LEU A 149 0.04 -1.65 -14.94
N GLY A 150 0.68 -2.23 -15.95
CA GLY A 150 0.06 -2.44 -17.25
C GLY A 150 -0.34 -1.17 -17.96
N ALA A 151 -1.40 -1.29 -18.75
CA ALA A 151 -1.88 -0.19 -19.56
C ALA A 151 -2.30 1.02 -18.74
N ALA A 152 -2.76 0.79 -17.51
CA ALA A 152 -3.18 1.89 -16.64
C ALA A 152 -2.02 2.81 -16.34
N HIS A 153 -0.84 2.24 -16.08
CA HIS A 153 0.35 3.03 -15.80
C HIS A 153 0.78 3.79 -17.05
N LEU A 154 0.76 3.14 -18.20
CA LEU A 154 1.13 3.78 -19.45
C LEU A 154 0.20 4.93 -19.80
N ALA A 155 -1.08 4.74 -19.57
CA ALA A 155 -2.06 5.78 -19.83
C ALA A 155 -1.83 6.99 -18.94
N GLU A 156 -1.43 6.76 -17.72
CA GLU A 156 -1.17 7.83 -16.79
C GLU A 156 0.11 8.58 -17.14
N ALA A 157 1.11 7.89 -17.64
CA ALA A 157 2.36 8.51 -18.04
C ALA A 157 2.21 9.36 -19.31
N ALA A 158 1.23 9.05 -20.11
CA ALA A 158 0.97 9.81 -21.32
C ALA A 158 0.21 11.08 -21.01
#